data_83db75df395c43bde12785a65366c557
#
_entry.id   83db75df395c43bde12785a65366c557
#
_cell.length_a   1.000
_cell.length_b   1.000
_cell.length_c   1.000
_cell.angle_alpha   90.00
_cell.angle_beta   90.00
_cell.angle_gamma   90.00
#
_symmetry.space_group_name_H-M   'P 1'
#
loop_
_entity.id
_entity.type
_entity.pdbx_description
1 polymer ?
#
loop_
_entity_poly.entity_id
_entity_poly.type
_entity_poly.pdbx_seq_one_letter_code
_entity_poly.pdbx_strand_id
1 'polypeptide(L)'
;MKNLSEKIEEATKKLELTDPDANAGLLDKFVNRLVEAVGVSVLVMIVVVIFANAFSRYALNYSFSWAEELVQMSMPWLAMTGVFLSVRRGTMIKIDYFFEKIPERYQPAIAYFGYALNILILLSMAIVSLEFVFLFGGDEALYVGLPTGFSTSALVWGMAG
;
A
#
# COMPACT_ATOMS: atom_id res chain seq x y z
N MET A 1 -6.38 -27.21 29.83
CA MET A 1 -5.45 -26.63 28.82
C MET A 1 -6.31 -26.38 27.57
N LYS A 2 -6.55 -25.12 27.17
CA LYS A 2 -7.23 -24.80 25.92
C LYS A 2 -6.39 -25.34 24.77
N ASN A 3 -7.04 -26.02 23.83
CA ASN A 3 -6.40 -26.64 22.68
C ASN A 3 -5.84 -25.54 21.76
N LEU A 4 -4.76 -25.80 21.05
CA LEU A 4 -4.13 -24.83 20.15
C LEU A 4 -5.12 -24.27 19.14
N SER A 5 -6.05 -25.11 18.65
CA SER A 5 -7.14 -24.71 17.74
C SER A 5 -8.08 -23.67 18.36
N GLU A 6 -8.46 -23.82 19.63
CA GLU A 6 -9.34 -22.85 20.32
C GLU A 6 -8.63 -21.49 20.50
N LYS A 7 -7.32 -21.51 20.77
CA LYS A 7 -6.52 -20.26 20.89
C LYS A 7 -6.41 -19.54 19.54
N ILE A 8 -6.23 -20.27 18.45
CA ILE A 8 -6.17 -19.71 17.10
C ILE A 8 -7.54 -19.14 16.73
N GLU A 9 -8.62 -19.86 17.01
CA GLU A 9 -9.99 -19.42 16.73
C GLU A 9 -10.38 -18.18 17.53
N GLU A 10 -10.04 -18.11 18.83
CA GLU A 10 -10.24 -16.92 19.66
C GLU A 10 -9.41 -15.72 19.15
N ALA A 11 -8.16 -15.95 18.74
CA ALA A 11 -7.29 -14.90 18.20
C ALA A 11 -7.83 -14.38 16.86
N THR A 12 -8.27 -15.28 15.97
CA THR A 12 -8.86 -14.92 14.66
C THR A 12 -10.15 -14.14 14.84
N LYS A 13 -11.03 -14.61 15.74
CA LYS A 13 -12.29 -13.93 16.05
C LYS A 13 -12.09 -12.56 16.67
N LYS A 14 -11.04 -12.40 17.49
CA LYS A 14 -10.66 -11.11 18.08
C LYS A 14 -10.12 -10.13 17.04
N LEU A 15 -9.41 -10.62 16.03
CA LEU A 15 -8.92 -9.84 14.89
C LEU A 15 -10.07 -9.43 13.96
N GLU A 16 -11.02 -10.32 13.67
CA GLU A 16 -12.18 -10.03 12.82
C GLU A 16 -13.17 -9.03 13.44
N LEU A 17 -13.28 -9.02 14.78
CA LEU A 17 -14.23 -8.15 15.49
C LEU A 17 -13.65 -6.77 15.84
N THR A 18 -12.35 -6.55 15.63
CA THR A 18 -11.74 -5.26 15.92
C THR A 18 -11.83 -4.38 14.67
N ASP A 19 -12.82 -3.49 14.64
CA ASP A 19 -12.88 -2.42 13.64
C ASP A 19 -11.62 -1.54 13.81
N PRO A 20 -10.71 -1.52 12.82
CA PRO A 20 -9.47 -0.76 12.92
C PRO A 20 -9.73 0.75 13.06
N ASP A 21 -10.91 1.19 12.67
CA ASP A 21 -11.32 2.60 12.72
C ASP A 21 -12.23 2.93 13.91
N ALA A 22 -12.42 2.00 14.88
CA ALA A 22 -13.36 2.16 15.98
C ALA A 22 -13.15 3.48 16.78
N ASN A 23 -11.90 3.85 17.02
CA ASN A 23 -11.49 5.04 17.78
C ASN A 23 -11.15 6.25 16.89
N ALA A 24 -11.28 6.14 15.57
CA ALA A 24 -10.96 7.23 14.65
C ALA A 24 -12.06 8.32 14.65
N GLY A 25 -11.67 9.57 14.42
CA GLY A 25 -12.60 10.67 14.22
C GLY A 25 -13.47 10.46 12.98
N LEU A 26 -14.59 11.18 12.89
CA LEU A 26 -15.51 11.05 11.74
C LEU A 26 -14.83 11.36 10.40
N LEU A 27 -13.96 12.37 10.37
CA LEU A 27 -13.18 12.72 9.18
C LEU A 27 -12.18 11.62 8.82
N ASP A 28 -11.52 11.06 9.82
CA ASP A 28 -10.56 9.98 9.61
C ASP A 28 -11.23 8.71 9.07
N LYS A 29 -12.39 8.36 9.63
CA LYS A 29 -13.22 7.25 9.13
C LYS A 29 -13.63 7.44 7.68
N PHE A 30 -14.03 8.66 7.33
CA PHE A 30 -14.43 8.98 5.96
C PHE A 30 -13.25 8.85 4.99
N VAL A 31 -12.10 9.44 5.34
CA VAL A 31 -10.87 9.37 4.51
C VAL A 31 -10.39 7.92 4.38
N ASN A 32 -10.31 7.18 5.48
CA ASN A 32 -9.88 5.79 5.46
C ASN A 32 -10.79 4.93 4.58
N ARG A 33 -12.11 5.09 4.71
CA ARG A 33 -13.08 4.34 3.90
C ARG A 33 -13.04 4.72 2.42
N LEU A 34 -12.80 5.99 2.12
CA LEU A 34 -12.64 6.45 0.74
C LEU A 34 -11.40 5.85 0.09
N VAL A 35 -10.26 5.92 0.78
CA VAL A 35 -8.98 5.34 0.30
C VAL A 35 -9.11 3.82 0.16
N GLU A 36 -9.75 3.15 1.12
CA GLU A 36 -10.03 1.71 1.03
C GLU A 36 -10.88 1.37 -0.18
N ALA A 37 -11.94 2.11 -0.44
CA ALA A 37 -12.80 1.91 -1.60
C ALA A 37 -12.04 2.10 -2.92
N VAL A 38 -11.15 3.09 -2.99
CA VAL A 38 -10.25 3.28 -4.15
C VAL A 38 -9.31 2.09 -4.31
N GLY A 39 -8.65 1.67 -3.24
CA GLY A 39 -7.72 0.52 -3.28
C GLY A 39 -8.41 -0.78 -3.70
N VAL A 40 -9.60 -1.05 -3.14
CA VAL A 40 -10.42 -2.23 -3.52
C VAL A 40 -10.85 -2.14 -4.99
N SER A 41 -11.28 -0.97 -5.45
CA SER A 41 -11.68 -0.78 -6.86
C SER A 41 -10.52 -1.03 -7.82
N VAL A 42 -9.33 -0.51 -7.50
CA VAL A 42 -8.11 -0.75 -8.29
C VAL A 42 -7.76 -2.24 -8.30
N LEU A 43 -7.82 -2.90 -7.14
CA LEU A 43 -7.56 -4.35 -7.04
C LEU A 43 -8.53 -5.15 -7.90
N VAL A 44 -9.84 -4.88 -7.80
CA VAL A 44 -10.87 -5.57 -8.59
C VAL A 44 -10.63 -5.34 -10.09
N MET A 45 -10.31 -4.12 -10.49
CA MET A 45 -9.98 -3.78 -11.87
C MET A 45 -8.78 -4.61 -12.38
N ILE A 46 -7.69 -4.66 -11.61
CA ILE A 46 -6.50 -5.46 -11.94
C ILE A 46 -6.88 -6.93 -12.14
N VAL A 47 -7.62 -7.51 -11.19
CA VAL A 47 -8.04 -8.92 -11.26
C VAL A 47 -8.89 -9.20 -12.50
N VAL A 48 -9.87 -8.34 -12.79
CA VAL A 48 -10.74 -8.48 -13.96
C VAL A 48 -9.95 -8.37 -15.26
N VAL A 49 -9.05 -7.40 -15.36
CA VAL A 49 -8.22 -7.19 -16.56
C VAL A 49 -7.28 -8.37 -16.80
N ILE A 50 -6.59 -8.84 -15.74
CA ILE A 50 -5.70 -10.01 -15.85
C ILE A 50 -6.50 -11.26 -16.27
N PHE A 51 -7.65 -11.50 -15.63
CA PHE A 51 -8.50 -12.64 -15.94
C PHE A 51 -9.02 -12.58 -17.39
N ALA A 52 -9.51 -11.40 -17.82
CA ALA A 52 -10.00 -11.21 -19.20
C ALA A 52 -8.88 -11.41 -20.23
N ASN A 53 -7.68 -10.89 -19.95
CA ASN A 53 -6.50 -11.06 -20.83
C ASN A 53 -6.08 -12.54 -20.89
N ALA A 54 -6.04 -13.23 -19.74
CA ALA A 54 -5.73 -14.66 -19.69
C ALA A 54 -6.79 -15.48 -20.45
N PHE A 55 -8.07 -15.22 -20.22
CA PHE A 55 -9.16 -15.90 -20.92
C PHE A 55 -9.10 -15.68 -22.43
N SER A 56 -8.91 -14.45 -22.88
CA SER A 56 -8.77 -14.11 -24.30
C SER A 56 -7.57 -14.83 -24.94
N ARG A 57 -6.46 -14.91 -24.24
CA ARG A 57 -5.26 -15.60 -24.72
C ARG A 57 -5.48 -17.11 -24.90
N TYR A 58 -6.17 -17.75 -23.95
CA TYR A 58 -6.39 -19.20 -24.02
C TYR A 58 -7.59 -19.61 -24.86
N ALA A 59 -8.68 -18.82 -24.87
CA ALA A 59 -9.91 -19.15 -25.59
C ALA A 59 -9.92 -18.62 -27.03
N LEU A 60 -9.33 -17.42 -27.26
CA LEU A 60 -9.41 -16.71 -28.53
C LEU A 60 -8.04 -16.62 -29.25
N ASN A 61 -6.97 -17.11 -28.65
CA ASN A 61 -5.58 -16.97 -29.12
C ASN A 61 -5.20 -15.50 -29.39
N TYR A 62 -5.77 -14.56 -28.62
CA TYR A 62 -5.55 -13.13 -28.72
C TYR A 62 -5.13 -12.55 -27.38
N SER A 63 -4.06 -11.76 -27.34
CA SER A 63 -3.57 -11.10 -26.13
C SER A 63 -3.72 -9.59 -26.24
N PHE A 64 -4.28 -8.99 -25.18
CA PHE A 64 -4.40 -7.54 -25.09
C PHE A 64 -3.10 -6.94 -24.51
N SER A 65 -2.26 -6.35 -25.37
CA SER A 65 -0.99 -5.74 -24.95
C SER A 65 -1.20 -4.57 -23.97
N TRP A 66 -2.29 -3.81 -24.12
CA TRP A 66 -2.64 -2.72 -23.21
C TRP A 66 -3.01 -3.19 -21.79
N ALA A 67 -3.42 -4.46 -21.63
CA ALA A 67 -3.81 -4.99 -20.32
C ALA A 67 -2.63 -5.07 -19.36
N GLU A 68 -1.46 -5.48 -19.85
CA GLU A 68 -0.23 -5.56 -19.04
C GLU A 68 0.22 -4.16 -18.61
N GLU A 69 0.16 -3.20 -19.50
CA GLU A 69 0.55 -1.82 -19.24
C GLU A 69 -0.40 -1.15 -18.23
N LEU A 70 -1.71 -1.37 -18.39
CA LEU A 70 -2.71 -0.86 -17.44
C LEU A 70 -2.49 -1.41 -16.02
N VAL A 71 -2.20 -2.71 -15.91
CA VAL A 71 -1.90 -3.34 -14.61
C VAL A 71 -0.64 -2.75 -14.00
N GLN A 72 0.44 -2.59 -14.78
CA GLN A 72 1.69 -1.99 -14.29
C GLN A 72 1.47 -0.56 -13.78
N MET A 73 0.69 0.26 -14.50
CA MET A 73 0.36 1.62 -14.09
C MET A 73 -0.52 1.68 -12.83
N SER A 74 -1.32 0.65 -12.59
CA SER A 74 -2.23 0.58 -11.44
C SER A 74 -1.56 0.05 -10.16
N MET A 75 -0.47 -0.71 -10.27
CA MET A 75 0.22 -1.29 -9.12
C MET A 75 0.73 -0.27 -8.10
N PRO A 76 1.36 0.86 -8.48
CA PRO A 76 1.79 1.86 -7.52
C PRO A 76 0.63 2.45 -6.71
N TRP A 77 -0.54 2.66 -7.33
CA TRP A 77 -1.74 3.13 -6.64
C TRP A 77 -2.24 2.12 -5.61
N LEU A 78 -2.27 0.84 -5.95
CA LEU A 78 -2.66 -0.22 -5.02
C LEU A 78 -1.68 -0.31 -3.83
N ALA A 79 -0.37 -0.27 -4.10
CA ALA A 79 0.65 -0.31 -3.07
C ALA A 79 0.54 0.89 -2.12
N MET A 80 0.40 2.10 -2.66
CA MET A 80 0.35 3.32 -1.84
C MET A 80 -0.95 3.44 -1.03
N THR A 81 -2.09 2.99 -1.55
CA THR A 81 -3.33 2.92 -0.76
C THR A 81 -3.17 1.97 0.42
N GLY A 82 -2.51 0.83 0.24
CA GLY A 82 -2.21 -0.12 1.31
C GLY A 82 -1.28 0.46 2.38
N VAL A 83 -0.20 1.12 1.97
CA VAL A 83 0.75 1.79 2.88
C VAL A 83 0.05 2.88 3.67
N PHE A 84 -0.69 3.76 3.00
CA PHE A 84 -1.44 4.84 3.62
C PHE A 84 -2.38 4.33 4.73
N LEU A 85 -3.20 3.33 4.43
CA LEU A 85 -4.11 2.73 5.41
C LEU A 85 -3.37 2.04 6.56
N SER A 86 -2.26 1.35 6.26
CA SER A 86 -1.46 0.66 7.28
C SER A 86 -0.84 1.65 8.28
N VAL A 87 -0.35 2.79 7.80
CA VAL A 87 0.19 3.85 8.66
C VAL A 87 -0.90 4.46 9.52
N ARG A 88 -2.01 4.86 8.91
CA ARG A 88 -3.12 5.52 9.64
C ARG A 88 -3.80 4.62 10.66
N ARG A 89 -3.98 3.35 10.36
CA ARG A 89 -4.56 2.36 11.27
C ARG A 89 -3.58 1.81 12.30
N GLY A 90 -2.30 2.21 12.23
CA GLY A 90 -1.27 1.70 13.13
C GLY A 90 -1.05 0.20 13.03
N THR A 91 -1.46 -0.42 11.93
CA THR A 91 -1.36 -1.86 11.69
C THR A 91 0.00 -2.28 11.12
N MET A 92 0.95 -1.35 11.01
CA MET A 92 2.31 -1.68 10.60
C MET A 92 2.93 -2.70 11.56
N ILE A 93 3.47 -3.75 11.00
CA ILE A 93 4.17 -4.79 11.76
C ILE A 93 5.40 -4.14 12.41
N LYS A 94 5.34 -3.98 13.73
CA LYS A 94 6.46 -3.51 14.53
C LYS A 94 7.23 -4.72 15.05
N ILE A 95 8.52 -4.74 14.80
CA ILE A 95 9.38 -5.79 15.36
C ILE A 95 9.83 -5.32 16.75
N ASP A 96 8.92 -5.37 17.70
CA ASP A 96 9.18 -4.91 19.08
C ASP A 96 10.16 -5.84 19.85
N TYR A 97 10.40 -7.06 19.32
CA TYR A 97 11.27 -8.06 19.95
C TYR A 97 12.69 -7.57 20.23
N PHE A 98 13.27 -6.78 19.34
CA PHE A 98 14.58 -6.19 19.58
C PHE A 98 14.53 -5.04 20.59
N PHE A 99 13.43 -4.29 20.59
CA PHE A 99 13.24 -3.18 21.53
C PHE A 99 13.12 -3.66 22.98
N GLU A 100 12.45 -4.79 23.23
CA GLU A 100 12.31 -5.38 24.56
C GLU A 100 13.62 -5.87 25.16
N LYS A 101 14.60 -6.22 24.33
CA LYS A 101 15.94 -6.67 24.77
C LYS A 101 16.93 -5.53 25.09
N ILE A 102 16.59 -4.30 24.70
CA ILE A 102 17.47 -3.16 24.89
C ILE A 102 17.22 -2.55 26.26
N PRO A 103 18.29 -2.25 27.05
CA PRO A 103 18.14 -1.56 28.33
C PRO A 103 17.36 -0.24 28.13
N GLU A 104 16.39 0.02 29.02
CA GLU A 104 15.48 1.17 28.97
C GLU A 104 16.19 2.51 28.74
N ARG A 105 17.43 2.64 29.23
CA ARG A 105 18.27 3.84 29.07
C ARG A 105 18.56 4.18 27.59
N TYR A 106 18.66 3.18 26.72
CA TYR A 106 19.04 3.38 25.30
C TYR A 106 17.84 3.35 24.35
N GLN A 107 16.68 2.91 24.82
CA GLN A 107 15.45 2.83 24.03
C GLN A 107 15.08 4.17 23.36
N PRO A 108 15.08 5.32 24.07
CA PRO A 108 14.74 6.59 23.44
C PRO A 108 15.74 7.01 22.35
N ALA A 109 17.05 6.79 22.58
CA ALA A 109 18.06 7.13 21.59
C ALA A 109 17.91 6.33 20.29
N ILE A 110 17.61 5.03 20.40
CA ILE A 110 17.39 4.15 19.26
C ILE A 110 16.09 4.52 18.54
N ALA A 111 15.03 4.88 19.28
CA ALA A 111 13.79 5.36 18.70
C ALA A 111 14.01 6.63 17.88
N TYR A 112 14.70 7.64 18.43
CA TYR A 112 15.03 8.88 17.70
C TYR A 112 15.89 8.62 16.46
N PHE A 113 16.87 7.71 16.56
CA PHE A 113 17.66 7.31 15.41
C PHE A 113 16.82 6.64 14.34
N GLY A 114 15.91 5.75 14.73
CA GLY A 114 14.95 5.11 13.83
C GLY A 114 14.03 6.10 13.13
N TYR A 115 13.50 7.09 13.87
CA TYR A 115 12.68 8.15 13.28
C TYR A 115 13.47 9.03 12.30
N ALA A 116 14.70 9.40 12.66
CA ALA A 116 15.57 10.20 11.79
C ALA A 116 15.91 9.45 10.50
N LEU A 117 16.23 8.15 10.60
CA LEU A 117 16.50 7.30 9.46
C LEU A 117 15.27 7.17 8.56
N ASN A 118 14.09 6.97 9.16
CA ASN A 118 12.83 6.86 8.43
C ASN A 118 12.52 8.15 7.65
N ILE A 119 12.64 9.32 8.30
CA ILE A 119 12.46 10.62 7.66
C ILE A 119 13.46 10.80 6.50
N LEU A 120 14.71 10.43 6.69
CA LEU A 120 15.73 10.54 5.65
C LEU A 120 15.41 9.66 4.44
N ILE A 121 14.95 8.42 4.67
CA ILE A 121 14.52 7.52 3.60
C ILE A 121 13.30 8.09 2.86
N LEU A 122 12.28 8.55 3.59
CA LEU A 122 11.08 9.13 2.98
C LEU A 122 11.41 10.38 2.15
N LEU A 123 12.27 11.26 2.67
CA LEU A 123 12.73 12.44 1.93
C LEU A 123 13.50 12.06 0.66
N SER A 124 14.41 11.10 0.75
CA SER A 124 15.15 10.64 -0.43
C SER A 124 14.23 10.02 -1.48
N MET A 125 13.26 9.21 -1.06
CA MET A 125 12.26 8.65 -1.97
C MET A 125 11.37 9.73 -2.59
N ALA A 126 10.97 10.74 -1.81
CA ALA A 126 10.16 11.84 -2.31
C ALA A 126 10.93 12.66 -3.39
N ILE A 127 12.21 12.96 -3.13
CA ILE A 127 13.05 13.70 -4.09
C ILE A 127 13.20 12.90 -5.38
N VAL A 128 13.56 11.60 -5.29
CA VAL A 128 13.73 10.73 -6.46
C VAL A 128 12.42 10.58 -7.24
N SER A 129 11.29 10.43 -6.53
CA SER A 129 9.97 10.32 -7.17
C SER A 129 9.58 11.60 -7.90
N LEU A 130 9.84 12.77 -7.29
CA LEU A 130 9.58 14.05 -7.94
C LEU A 130 10.48 14.24 -9.17
N GLU A 131 11.77 13.94 -9.05
CA GLU A 131 12.70 14.03 -10.17
C GLU A 131 12.27 13.10 -11.33
N PHE A 132 11.83 11.88 -11.00
CA PHE A 132 11.31 10.94 -11.99
C PHE A 132 10.04 11.47 -12.68
N VAL A 133 9.12 12.07 -11.93
CA VAL A 133 7.90 12.69 -12.50
C VAL A 133 8.25 13.86 -13.42
N PHE A 134 9.24 14.68 -13.05
CA PHE A 134 9.66 15.80 -13.89
C PHE A 134 10.36 15.36 -15.18
N LEU A 135 11.18 14.30 -15.11
CA LEU A 135 11.95 13.83 -16.27
C LEU A 135 11.13 12.95 -17.20
N PHE A 136 10.33 12.06 -16.67
CA PHE A 136 9.63 11.01 -17.41
C PHE A 136 8.10 11.09 -17.34
N GLY A 137 7.56 12.02 -16.53
CA GLY A 137 6.12 12.11 -16.32
C GLY A 137 5.32 12.50 -17.56
N GLY A 138 5.97 13.09 -18.57
CA GLY A 138 5.38 13.43 -19.87
C GLY A 138 5.41 12.31 -20.90
N ASP A 139 6.14 11.21 -20.63
CA ASP A 139 6.19 10.08 -21.54
C ASP A 139 4.84 9.35 -21.54
N GLU A 140 4.33 9.06 -22.73
CA GLU A 140 3.06 8.34 -22.88
C GLU A 140 3.31 6.83 -22.88
N ALA A 141 2.43 6.11 -22.19
CA ALA A 141 2.36 4.67 -22.26
C ALA A 141 2.02 4.23 -23.68
N LEU A 142 2.73 3.22 -24.20
CA LEU A 142 2.70 2.85 -25.63
C LEU A 142 1.32 2.38 -26.11
N TYR A 143 0.53 1.74 -25.27
CA TYR A 143 -0.75 1.13 -25.63
C TYR A 143 -1.94 1.83 -25.00
N VAL A 144 -1.77 2.37 -23.78
CA VAL A 144 -2.86 3.02 -23.04
C VAL A 144 -2.91 4.51 -23.33
N GLY A 145 -1.79 5.12 -23.78
CA GLY A 145 -1.71 6.55 -24.08
C GLY A 145 -1.85 7.46 -22.86
N LEU A 146 -1.69 6.91 -21.65
CA LEU A 146 -1.69 7.68 -20.41
C LEU A 146 -0.26 8.13 -20.07
N PRO A 147 -0.06 9.34 -19.57
CA PRO A 147 1.25 9.79 -19.14
C PRO A 147 1.75 8.95 -17.97
N THR A 148 3.02 8.52 -18.01
CA THR A 148 3.66 7.73 -16.94
C THR A 148 3.68 8.47 -15.62
N GLY A 149 3.60 9.81 -15.64
CA GLY A 149 3.41 10.66 -14.47
C GLY A 149 2.17 10.33 -13.64
N PHE A 150 1.13 9.77 -14.26
CA PHE A 150 -0.06 9.31 -13.55
C PHE A 150 0.26 8.16 -12.57
N SER A 151 1.05 7.19 -12.99
CA SER A 151 1.47 6.07 -12.15
C SER A 151 2.42 6.51 -11.03
N THR A 152 3.40 7.36 -11.36
CA THR A 152 4.40 7.87 -10.40
C THR A 152 3.84 8.88 -9.41
N SER A 153 2.77 9.60 -9.76
CA SER A 153 2.08 10.50 -8.82
C SER A 153 1.49 9.76 -7.61
N ALA A 154 1.18 8.47 -7.74
CA ALA A 154 0.74 7.64 -6.63
C ALA A 154 1.76 7.58 -5.50
N LEU A 155 3.06 7.56 -5.81
CA LEU A 155 4.14 7.55 -4.83
C LEU A 155 4.15 8.85 -4.01
N VAL A 156 4.02 9.99 -4.68
CA VAL A 156 3.99 11.31 -4.03
C VAL A 156 2.76 11.41 -3.12
N TRP A 157 1.61 10.94 -3.60
CA TRP A 157 0.37 10.96 -2.83
C TRP A 157 0.43 10.05 -1.60
N GLY A 158 0.97 8.85 -1.73
CA GLY A 158 1.09 7.89 -0.63
C GLY A 158 2.08 8.32 0.47
N MET A 159 3.05 9.20 0.15
CA MET A 159 3.97 9.77 1.13
C MET A 159 3.38 10.97 1.90
N ALA A 160 2.33 11.58 1.38
CA ALA A 160 1.69 12.75 1.99
C ALA A 160 0.66 12.40 3.09
N GLY A 161 0.29 11.13 3.23
CA GLY A 161 -0.64 10.60 4.23
C GLY A 161 0.01 10.04 5.45
#